data_80ac47910621b701e21e36862f72bfd7
#
_entry.id   80ac47910621b701e21e36862f72bfd7
#
_cell.length_a   1.000
_cell.length_b   1.000
_cell.length_c   1.000
_cell.angle_alpha   90.00
_cell.angle_beta   90.00
_cell.angle_gamma   90.00
#
_symmetry.space_group_name_H-M   'P 1'
#
loop_
_entity.id
_entity.type
_entity.pdbx_description
1 polymer ?
#
loop_
_entity_poly.entity_id
_entity_poly.type
_entity_poly.pdbx_seq_one_letter_code
_entity_poly.pdbx_strand_id
1 'polypeptide(L)'
;MAESATYPRIYLTWDNVAFYKRWCEPDEWAEKIAELGIHCVEASADNEHDPLFMGPDYFHAWIGQVRDAERRHGIRVANLYSGHGTYSTLGMTHPDERVRENMMTNWFYPMVEAAGELGCGMGFFAHAFPHRILQSPVKYNEYVDLLVEQLVRLNRHAAEVGCRELGLEQMYTPHQYPWRISDTRELLRRVTQESGRNFYFTEDVGHHQRKFQRPSEGQYLTTPYPDLWLGSDKAFALARERGISAWPAIEEDMDKNPQLFASAKDCDCYQWLSELGCYSPIIHLQQTDGQTSAHTPFTAKTNAWGIVNPYKVLSALKASYDRPIDPDMPDRCTDIYLTLELYSGTASIIEQDWVAFEESANYWRDAIPEDGLPLDELLAKLSPEA
;
A
#
# COMPACT_ATOMS: atom_id res chain seq x y z
N MET A 1 -12.08 0.65 34.83
CA MET A 1 -10.97 1.57 34.47
C MET A 1 -10.79 1.31 33.01
N ALA A 2 -10.92 2.33 32.15
CA ALA A 2 -10.59 2.18 30.73
C ALA A 2 -9.07 1.87 30.67
N GLU A 3 -8.69 0.76 30.06
CA GLU A 3 -7.29 0.54 29.71
C GLU A 3 -6.85 1.75 28.88
N SER A 4 -5.76 2.40 29.29
CA SER A 4 -5.20 3.48 28.50
C SER A 4 -4.83 2.91 27.13
N ALA A 5 -5.33 3.50 26.06
CA ALA A 5 -4.98 3.07 24.71
C ALA A 5 -3.44 3.08 24.58
N THR A 6 -2.86 1.94 24.24
CA THR A 6 -1.42 1.86 23.96
C THR A 6 -1.23 2.29 22.53
N TYR A 7 -0.55 3.41 22.32
CA TYR A 7 -0.24 3.92 20.99
C TYR A 7 0.99 3.24 20.41
N PRO A 8 1.10 3.12 19.08
CA PRO A 8 2.23 2.48 18.43
C PRO A 8 3.48 3.34 18.50
N ARG A 9 4.62 2.71 18.32
CA ARG A 9 5.88 3.39 18.04
C ARG A 9 5.96 3.69 16.55
N ILE A 10 6.45 4.89 16.21
CA ILE A 10 6.53 5.38 14.83
C ILE A 10 7.99 5.37 14.38
N TYR A 11 8.21 4.87 13.19
CA TYR A 11 9.51 4.81 12.51
C TYR A 11 9.41 5.46 11.14
N LEU A 12 10.39 6.29 10.78
CA LEU A 12 10.52 6.77 9.42
C LEU A 12 11.33 5.77 8.60
N THR A 13 10.80 5.40 7.45
CA THR A 13 11.35 4.34 6.60
C THR A 13 11.53 4.86 5.18
N TRP A 14 12.47 4.30 4.47
CA TRP A 14 12.73 4.60 3.06
C TRP A 14 12.48 3.36 2.21
N ASP A 15 11.68 3.49 1.14
CA ASP A 15 11.60 2.45 0.11
C ASP A 15 12.76 2.61 -0.87
N ASN A 16 13.57 1.57 -1.03
CA ASN A 16 14.71 1.59 -1.91
C ASN A 16 14.35 1.57 -3.40
N VAL A 17 13.07 1.44 -3.74
CA VAL A 17 12.57 1.60 -5.12
C VAL A 17 12.95 2.96 -5.71
N ALA A 18 13.09 4.00 -4.88
CA ALA A 18 13.58 5.31 -5.30
C ALA A 18 14.96 5.25 -6.00
N PHE A 19 15.72 4.21 -5.72
CA PHE A 19 17.10 4.05 -6.17
C PHE A 19 17.29 3.09 -7.35
N TYR A 20 16.19 2.49 -7.84
CA TYR A 20 16.28 1.51 -8.90
C TYR A 20 17.09 1.98 -10.11
N LYS A 21 17.88 1.08 -10.71
CA LYS A 21 18.85 1.34 -11.78
C LYS A 21 20.03 2.24 -11.41
N ARG A 22 20.18 2.63 -10.14
CA ARG A 22 21.28 3.51 -9.70
C ARG A 22 22.12 2.86 -8.61
N TRP A 23 21.48 2.53 -7.51
CA TRP A 23 22.12 1.85 -6.37
C TRP A 23 21.32 0.57 -6.11
N CYS A 24 21.82 -0.53 -6.69
CA CYS A 24 21.08 -1.79 -6.75
C CYS A 24 21.64 -2.89 -5.85
N GLU A 25 22.82 -2.68 -5.27
CA GLU A 25 23.41 -3.64 -4.32
C GLU A 25 23.07 -3.24 -2.88
N PRO A 26 22.87 -4.20 -1.96
CA PRO A 26 22.49 -3.90 -0.57
C PRO A 26 23.41 -2.90 0.13
N ASP A 27 24.71 -2.99 -0.09
CA ASP A 27 25.68 -2.07 0.49
C ASP A 27 25.54 -0.64 -0.05
N GLU A 28 25.24 -0.49 -1.35
CA GLU A 28 25.09 0.81 -1.99
C GLU A 28 23.83 1.53 -1.51
N TRP A 29 22.65 0.89 -1.59
CA TRP A 29 21.42 1.56 -1.17
C TRP A 29 21.36 1.77 0.35
N ALA A 30 21.97 0.88 1.14
CA ALA A 30 22.04 1.06 2.58
C ALA A 30 22.86 2.28 2.99
N GLU A 31 24.03 2.49 2.33
CA GLU A 31 24.85 3.70 2.52
C GLU A 31 24.03 4.95 2.19
N LYS A 32 23.35 4.96 1.05
CA LYS A 32 22.55 6.12 0.60
C LYS A 32 21.36 6.43 1.52
N ILE A 33 20.68 5.42 2.04
CA ILE A 33 19.59 5.63 2.99
C ILE A 33 20.12 6.17 4.32
N ALA A 34 21.25 5.65 4.80
CA ALA A 34 21.91 6.16 6.01
C ALA A 34 22.36 7.63 5.84
N GLU A 35 22.83 8.04 4.65
CA GLU A 35 23.15 9.45 4.33
C GLU A 35 21.95 10.38 4.48
N LEU A 36 20.71 9.89 4.21
CA LEU A 36 19.46 10.62 4.42
C LEU A 36 19.04 10.71 5.91
N GLY A 37 19.80 10.13 6.84
CA GLY A 37 19.44 10.07 8.26
C GLY A 37 18.27 9.13 8.55
N ILE A 38 18.03 8.14 7.70
CA ILE A 38 16.98 7.13 7.86
C ILE A 38 17.64 5.78 8.14
N HIS A 39 17.08 5.03 9.10
CA HIS A 39 17.68 3.77 9.57
C HIS A 39 16.75 2.56 9.39
N CYS A 40 15.55 2.75 8.86
CA CYS A 40 14.64 1.68 8.49
C CYS A 40 14.45 1.68 6.99
N VAL A 41 14.41 0.48 6.40
CA VAL A 41 14.31 0.29 4.95
C VAL A 41 13.16 -0.63 4.64
N GLU A 42 12.38 -0.26 3.64
CA GLU A 42 11.57 -1.20 2.87
C GLU A 42 12.37 -1.56 1.62
N ALA A 43 12.67 -2.86 1.46
CA ALA A 43 13.41 -3.34 0.31
C ALA A 43 12.42 -3.84 -0.76
N SER A 44 12.39 -3.14 -1.89
CA SER A 44 11.51 -3.45 -3.01
C SER A 44 12.17 -4.46 -3.97
N ALA A 45 11.40 -5.47 -4.37
CA ALA A 45 11.83 -6.44 -5.37
C ALA A 45 12.15 -5.80 -6.74
N ASP A 46 11.59 -4.63 -7.01
CA ASP A 46 11.91 -3.86 -8.23
C ASP A 46 13.34 -3.36 -8.30
N ASN A 47 13.98 -3.22 -7.16
CA ASN A 47 15.35 -2.73 -7.16
C ASN A 47 16.34 -3.83 -7.59
N GLU A 48 16.40 -4.97 -6.85
CA GLU A 48 17.43 -5.97 -7.20
C GLU A 48 17.14 -7.42 -6.74
N HIS A 49 16.00 -7.70 -6.10
CA HIS A 49 15.80 -9.03 -5.49
C HIS A 49 14.51 -9.76 -5.90
N ASP A 50 13.98 -9.50 -7.08
CA ASP A 50 12.82 -10.24 -7.58
C ASP A 50 13.20 -11.71 -7.86
N PRO A 51 12.58 -12.69 -7.17
CA PRO A 51 12.97 -14.11 -7.30
C PRO A 51 12.78 -14.68 -8.70
N LEU A 52 11.80 -14.16 -9.50
CA LEU A 52 11.57 -14.63 -10.86
C LEU A 52 12.70 -14.25 -11.83
N PHE A 53 13.37 -13.13 -11.57
CA PHE A 53 14.41 -12.60 -12.45
C PHE A 53 15.82 -12.99 -11.97
N MET A 54 16.04 -13.01 -10.65
CA MET A 54 17.38 -13.17 -10.10
C MET A 54 17.81 -14.63 -9.91
N GLY A 55 16.86 -15.53 -9.79
CA GLY A 55 17.11 -16.94 -9.53
C GLY A 55 17.53 -17.24 -8.08
N PRO A 56 17.42 -18.51 -7.66
CA PRO A 56 17.54 -18.89 -6.25
C PRO A 56 18.94 -18.67 -5.66
N ASP A 57 20.00 -18.91 -6.42
CA ASP A 57 21.37 -18.78 -5.91
C ASP A 57 21.73 -17.33 -5.56
N TYR A 58 21.34 -16.38 -6.43
CA TYR A 58 21.54 -14.97 -6.16
C TYR A 58 20.66 -14.51 -5.00
N PHE A 59 19.37 -14.88 -5.02
CA PHE A 59 18.42 -14.48 -3.99
C PHE A 59 18.86 -14.91 -2.58
N HIS A 60 19.41 -16.13 -2.48
CA HIS A 60 19.97 -16.63 -1.23
C HIS A 60 21.21 -15.85 -0.78
N ALA A 61 22.10 -15.52 -1.71
CA ALA A 61 23.29 -14.71 -1.40
C ALA A 61 22.93 -13.27 -1.00
N TRP A 62 21.86 -12.70 -1.61
CA TRP A 62 21.36 -11.37 -1.33
C TRP A 62 20.96 -11.20 0.16
N ILE A 63 20.31 -12.18 0.78
CA ILE A 63 19.97 -12.13 2.20
C ILE A 63 21.21 -11.92 3.08
N GLY A 64 22.32 -12.60 2.74
CA GLY A 64 23.59 -12.42 3.42
C GLY A 64 24.17 -11.01 3.21
N GLN A 65 24.07 -10.48 2.00
CA GLN A 65 24.54 -9.12 1.67
C GLN A 65 23.71 -8.05 2.43
N VAL A 66 22.39 -8.23 2.54
CA VAL A 66 21.53 -7.36 3.34
C VAL A 66 21.97 -7.32 4.81
N ARG A 67 22.18 -8.48 5.42
CA ARG A 67 22.65 -8.56 6.81
C ARG A 67 24.01 -7.89 7.02
N ASP A 68 24.90 -7.97 6.02
CA ASP A 68 26.20 -7.29 6.06
C ASP A 68 26.04 -5.78 5.95
N ALA A 69 25.16 -5.31 5.07
CA ALA A 69 24.84 -3.90 4.88
C ALA A 69 24.16 -3.30 6.14
N GLU A 70 23.21 -4.02 6.74
CA GLU A 70 22.59 -3.61 8.01
C GLU A 70 23.64 -3.35 9.10
N ARG A 71 24.59 -4.28 9.27
CA ARG A 71 25.65 -4.14 10.28
C ARG A 71 26.62 -3.00 9.97
N ARG A 72 26.93 -2.78 8.68
CA ARG A 72 27.91 -1.78 8.23
C ARG A 72 27.37 -0.36 8.32
N HIS A 73 26.12 -0.15 7.92
CA HIS A 73 25.52 1.17 7.79
C HIS A 73 24.58 1.52 8.94
N GLY A 74 24.32 0.59 9.87
CA GLY A 74 23.43 0.84 11.01
C GLY A 74 21.97 1.02 10.60
N ILE A 75 21.58 0.40 9.50
CA ILE A 75 20.18 0.34 9.04
C ILE A 75 19.55 -1.02 9.37
N ARG A 76 18.26 -1.15 9.24
CA ARG A 76 17.56 -2.44 9.28
C ARG A 76 16.48 -2.51 8.20
N VAL A 77 16.32 -3.66 7.58
CA VAL A 77 15.18 -3.93 6.71
C VAL A 77 13.95 -4.19 7.60
N ALA A 78 12.98 -3.28 7.53
CA ALA A 78 11.72 -3.39 8.27
C ALA A 78 10.70 -4.25 7.51
N ASN A 79 10.74 -4.23 6.18
CA ASN A 79 9.79 -4.89 5.31
C ASN A 79 10.44 -5.23 3.97
N LEU A 80 10.04 -6.35 3.36
CA LEU A 80 10.24 -6.60 1.94
C LEU A 80 8.97 -6.19 1.20
N TYR A 81 9.10 -5.73 -0.04
CA TYR A 81 7.95 -5.29 -0.80
C TYR A 81 7.92 -5.87 -2.21
N SER A 82 6.67 -6.06 -2.75
CA SER A 82 6.50 -6.48 -4.12
C SER A 82 6.91 -5.39 -5.09
N GLY A 83 7.60 -5.75 -6.13
CA GLY A 83 8.05 -4.78 -7.11
C GLY A 83 6.97 -4.37 -8.12
N HIS A 84 7.22 -3.25 -8.79
CA HIS A 84 6.42 -2.74 -9.89
C HIS A 84 6.37 -3.71 -11.08
N GLY A 85 7.40 -4.54 -11.26
CA GLY A 85 7.44 -5.60 -12.27
C GLY A 85 6.32 -6.63 -12.07
N THR A 86 5.90 -6.89 -10.85
CA THR A 86 4.76 -7.78 -10.54
C THR A 86 3.41 -7.06 -10.64
N TYR A 87 3.37 -5.74 -10.53
CA TYR A 87 2.15 -4.93 -10.61
C TYR A 87 1.36 -5.15 -11.91
N SER A 88 2.01 -5.31 -13.03
CA SER A 88 1.37 -5.47 -14.34
C SER A 88 0.90 -6.90 -14.66
N THR A 89 1.10 -7.86 -13.76
CA THR A 89 0.71 -9.26 -13.96
C THR A 89 -0.62 -9.59 -13.26
N LEU A 90 -1.16 -10.77 -13.51
CA LEU A 90 -2.41 -11.22 -12.90
C LEU A 90 -2.22 -12.11 -11.65
N GLY A 91 -1.01 -12.37 -11.25
CA GLY A 91 -0.60 -13.03 -10.01
C GLY A 91 -1.57 -14.04 -9.40
N MET A 92 -1.91 -13.81 -8.13
CA MET A 92 -2.77 -14.70 -7.32
C MET A 92 -4.18 -14.92 -7.87
N THR A 93 -4.67 -14.02 -8.70
CA THR A 93 -6.04 -14.07 -9.25
C THR A 93 -6.07 -14.39 -10.73
N HIS A 94 -4.96 -14.87 -11.30
CA HIS A 94 -4.94 -15.29 -12.69
C HIS A 94 -5.98 -16.40 -12.95
N PRO A 95 -6.73 -16.37 -14.09
CA PRO A 95 -7.74 -17.39 -14.40
C PRO A 95 -7.19 -18.81 -14.49
N ASP A 96 -5.96 -18.95 -14.96
CA ASP A 96 -5.28 -20.25 -15.06
C ASP A 96 -4.56 -20.57 -13.75
N GLU A 97 -4.95 -21.69 -13.13
CA GLU A 97 -4.37 -22.19 -11.89
C GLU A 97 -2.86 -22.40 -11.95
N ARG A 98 -2.34 -22.83 -13.10
CA ARG A 98 -0.89 -23.05 -13.26
C ARG A 98 -0.09 -21.77 -13.10
N VAL A 99 -0.67 -20.63 -13.49
CA VAL A 99 -0.03 -19.31 -13.29
C VAL A 99 -0.08 -18.93 -11.80
N ARG A 100 -1.23 -19.14 -11.13
CA ARG A 100 -1.35 -18.89 -9.69
C ARG A 100 -0.36 -19.71 -8.88
N GLU A 101 -0.27 -21.02 -9.17
CA GLU A 101 0.69 -21.92 -8.49
C GLU A 101 2.14 -21.53 -8.78
N ASN A 102 2.46 -21.14 -10.02
CA ASN A 102 3.79 -20.68 -10.36
C ASN A 102 4.17 -19.40 -9.57
N MET A 103 3.26 -18.45 -9.48
CA MET A 103 3.48 -17.23 -8.69
C MET A 103 3.63 -17.53 -7.20
N MET A 104 2.76 -18.39 -6.65
CA MET A 104 2.83 -18.77 -5.25
C MET A 104 4.17 -19.45 -4.93
N THR A 105 4.58 -20.42 -5.74
CA THR A 105 5.77 -21.24 -5.48
C THR A 105 7.08 -20.50 -5.76
N ASN A 106 7.13 -19.70 -6.82
CA ASN A 106 8.40 -19.14 -7.31
C ASN A 106 8.57 -17.64 -7.00
N TRP A 107 7.53 -17.00 -6.44
CA TRP A 107 7.62 -15.59 -6.04
C TRP A 107 7.20 -15.38 -4.59
N PHE A 108 5.95 -15.68 -4.22
CA PHE A 108 5.44 -15.36 -2.88
C PHE A 108 6.13 -16.14 -1.78
N TYR A 109 6.30 -17.47 -1.92
CA TYR A 109 6.97 -18.27 -0.90
C TYR A 109 8.44 -17.86 -0.72
N PRO A 110 9.27 -17.76 -1.76
CA PRO A 110 10.65 -17.27 -1.59
C PRO A 110 10.75 -15.89 -0.91
N MET A 111 9.87 -14.94 -1.26
CA MET A 111 9.84 -13.62 -0.63
C MET A 111 9.48 -13.70 0.87
N VAL A 112 8.47 -14.48 1.21
CA VAL A 112 8.04 -14.66 2.61
C VAL A 112 9.11 -15.42 3.42
N GLU A 113 9.79 -16.39 2.84
CA GLU A 113 10.92 -17.11 3.45
C GLU A 113 12.09 -16.16 3.71
N ALA A 114 12.44 -15.31 2.74
CA ALA A 114 13.48 -14.29 2.92
C ALA A 114 13.09 -13.27 4.02
N ALA A 115 11.83 -12.85 4.07
CA ALA A 115 11.35 -11.98 5.16
C ALA A 115 11.47 -12.66 6.52
N GLY A 116 11.14 -13.97 6.60
CA GLY A 116 11.37 -14.77 7.80
C GLY A 116 12.83 -14.87 8.21
N GLU A 117 13.74 -15.10 7.26
CA GLU A 117 15.18 -15.12 7.52
C GLU A 117 15.72 -13.78 7.99
N LEU A 118 15.27 -12.67 7.40
CA LEU A 118 15.67 -11.31 7.81
C LEU A 118 14.96 -10.85 9.10
N GLY A 119 13.91 -11.54 9.53
CA GLY A 119 13.11 -11.15 10.70
C GLY A 119 12.25 -9.91 10.48
N CYS A 120 11.86 -9.65 9.24
CA CYS A 120 11.05 -8.51 8.84
C CYS A 120 9.65 -8.92 8.36
N GLY A 121 8.81 -7.95 8.02
CA GLY A 121 7.53 -8.15 7.37
C GLY A 121 7.65 -8.27 5.86
N MET A 122 6.51 -8.50 5.19
CA MET A 122 6.39 -8.43 3.74
C MET A 122 5.09 -7.74 3.35
N GLY A 123 5.20 -6.68 2.55
CA GLY A 123 4.10 -6.01 1.87
C GLY A 123 4.02 -6.44 0.40
N PHE A 124 2.83 -6.42 -0.17
CA PHE A 124 2.63 -6.73 -1.58
C PHE A 124 1.24 -6.31 -2.05
N PHE A 125 1.02 -6.22 -3.36
CA PHE A 125 -0.30 -6.12 -3.96
C PHE A 125 -0.67 -7.40 -4.70
N ALA A 126 -1.98 -7.74 -4.68
CA ALA A 126 -2.47 -9.06 -5.13
C ALA A 126 -2.60 -9.21 -6.65
N HIS A 127 -2.24 -8.18 -7.41
CA HIS A 127 -2.45 -8.09 -8.85
C HIS A 127 -3.92 -7.85 -9.25
N ALA A 128 -4.14 -7.65 -10.54
CA ALA A 128 -5.44 -7.22 -11.03
C ALA A 128 -6.40 -8.39 -11.26
N PHE A 129 -7.68 -8.14 -11.02
CA PHE A 129 -8.75 -9.00 -11.54
C PHE A 129 -8.89 -8.81 -13.06
N PRO A 130 -9.11 -9.89 -13.83
CA PRO A 130 -9.36 -9.77 -15.27
C PRO A 130 -10.58 -8.89 -15.55
N HIS A 131 -10.50 -8.03 -16.57
CA HIS A 131 -11.54 -7.06 -16.89
C HIS A 131 -12.96 -7.66 -16.96
N ARG A 132 -13.11 -8.85 -17.54
CA ARG A 132 -14.40 -9.54 -17.66
C ARG A 132 -15.11 -9.81 -16.33
N ILE A 133 -14.34 -9.91 -15.23
CA ILE A 133 -14.86 -10.20 -13.89
C ILE A 133 -15.63 -8.99 -13.34
N LEU A 134 -15.19 -7.79 -13.68
CA LEU A 134 -15.82 -6.55 -13.23
C LEU A 134 -17.25 -6.37 -13.76
N GLN A 135 -17.60 -7.10 -14.83
CA GLN A 135 -18.93 -7.01 -15.48
C GLN A 135 -20.05 -7.71 -14.69
N SER A 136 -19.71 -8.42 -13.60
CA SER A 136 -20.70 -9.18 -12.81
C SER A 136 -20.34 -9.15 -11.34
N PRO A 137 -21.22 -8.63 -10.46
CA PRO A 137 -21.01 -8.67 -9.00
C PRO A 137 -20.78 -10.09 -8.47
N VAL A 138 -21.48 -11.08 -9.03
CA VAL A 138 -21.33 -12.50 -8.64
C VAL A 138 -19.93 -13.00 -8.97
N LYS A 139 -19.45 -12.73 -10.19
CA LYS A 139 -18.09 -13.12 -10.60
C LYS A 139 -17.01 -12.37 -9.81
N TYR A 140 -17.25 -11.11 -9.50
CA TYR A 140 -16.35 -10.33 -8.67
C TYR A 140 -16.18 -10.98 -7.30
N ASN A 141 -17.28 -11.34 -6.65
CA ASN A 141 -17.24 -12.01 -5.34
C ASN A 141 -16.55 -13.39 -5.40
N GLU A 142 -16.80 -14.19 -6.45
CA GLU A 142 -16.07 -15.46 -6.65
C GLU A 142 -14.53 -15.24 -6.71
N TYR A 143 -14.08 -14.14 -7.30
CA TYR A 143 -12.64 -13.81 -7.36
C TYR A 143 -12.10 -13.23 -6.05
N VAL A 144 -12.94 -12.53 -5.30
CA VAL A 144 -12.59 -12.14 -3.92
C VAL A 144 -12.39 -13.38 -3.05
N ASP A 145 -13.28 -14.38 -3.17
CA ASP A 145 -13.15 -15.65 -2.45
C ASP A 145 -11.87 -16.40 -2.85
N LEU A 146 -11.56 -16.46 -4.15
CA LEU A 146 -10.31 -17.03 -4.64
C LEU A 146 -9.09 -16.29 -4.06
N LEU A 147 -9.11 -14.96 -4.01
CA LEU A 147 -8.02 -14.18 -3.43
C LEU A 147 -7.85 -14.50 -1.94
N VAL A 148 -8.95 -14.52 -1.17
CA VAL A 148 -8.90 -14.89 0.26
C VAL A 148 -8.29 -16.26 0.46
N GLU A 149 -8.66 -17.26 -0.34
CA GLU A 149 -8.07 -18.60 -0.29
C GLU A 149 -6.54 -18.58 -0.48
N GLN A 150 -6.04 -17.85 -1.49
CA GLN A 150 -4.61 -17.71 -1.73
C GLN A 150 -3.89 -16.98 -0.58
N LEU A 151 -4.50 -15.91 -0.05
CA LEU A 151 -3.94 -15.16 1.08
C LEU A 151 -3.91 -15.97 2.37
N VAL A 152 -4.93 -16.76 2.64
CA VAL A 152 -4.96 -17.69 3.79
C VAL A 152 -3.82 -18.72 3.68
N ARG A 153 -3.62 -19.28 2.50
CA ARG A 153 -2.52 -20.20 2.22
C ARG A 153 -1.16 -19.54 2.47
N LEU A 154 -0.96 -18.32 1.93
CA LEU A 154 0.28 -17.56 2.11
C LEU A 154 0.52 -17.17 3.58
N ASN A 155 -0.52 -16.72 4.28
CA ASN A 155 -0.40 -16.29 5.67
C ASN A 155 -0.06 -17.44 6.62
N ARG A 156 -0.53 -18.67 6.33
CA ARG A 156 -0.13 -19.89 7.04
C ARG A 156 1.35 -20.21 6.81
N HIS A 157 1.81 -20.17 5.54
CA HIS A 157 3.22 -20.38 5.22
C HIS A 157 4.11 -19.34 5.91
N ALA A 158 3.70 -18.07 5.93
CA ALA A 158 4.42 -17.01 6.63
C ALA A 158 4.59 -17.29 8.14
N ALA A 159 3.60 -17.93 8.78
CA ALA A 159 3.74 -18.36 10.17
C ALA A 159 4.80 -19.47 10.34
N GLU A 160 4.84 -20.42 9.41
CA GLU A 160 5.77 -21.56 9.44
C GLU A 160 7.23 -21.12 9.30
N VAL A 161 7.49 -20.09 8.47
CA VAL A 161 8.84 -19.60 8.18
C VAL A 161 9.28 -18.42 9.04
N GLY A 162 8.41 -17.93 9.95
CA GLY A 162 8.74 -16.86 10.90
C GLY A 162 8.75 -15.45 10.28
N CYS A 163 8.10 -15.23 9.14
CA CYS A 163 7.85 -13.89 8.62
C CYS A 163 7.03 -13.09 9.65
N ARG A 164 7.48 -11.87 9.98
CA ARG A 164 6.92 -11.11 11.11
C ARG A 164 5.46 -10.75 10.88
N GLU A 165 5.13 -10.14 9.75
CA GLU A 165 3.77 -9.81 9.31
C GLU A 165 3.65 -9.84 7.79
N LEU A 166 2.40 -10.03 7.31
CA LEU A 166 2.04 -9.82 5.91
C LEU A 166 1.06 -8.66 5.80
N GLY A 167 1.27 -7.77 4.82
CA GLY A 167 0.37 -6.68 4.48
C GLY A 167 0.03 -6.69 2.99
N LEU A 168 -1.28 -6.75 2.66
CA LEU A 168 -1.74 -6.56 1.29
C LEU A 168 -2.03 -5.09 1.07
N GLU A 169 -1.39 -4.49 0.06
CA GLU A 169 -1.61 -3.09 -0.23
C GLU A 169 -3.01 -2.83 -0.77
N GLN A 170 -3.67 -1.81 -0.21
CA GLN A 170 -4.89 -1.29 -0.78
C GLN A 170 -4.58 -0.54 -2.08
N MET A 171 -5.42 -0.75 -3.08
CA MET A 171 -5.24 -0.14 -4.39
C MET A 171 -6.36 0.87 -4.68
N TYR A 172 -6.47 1.33 -5.90
CA TYR A 172 -7.32 2.47 -6.25
C TYR A 172 -8.35 2.20 -7.34
N THR A 173 -8.50 0.94 -7.78
CA THR A 173 -9.45 0.56 -8.83
C THR A 173 -10.19 -0.73 -8.50
N PRO A 174 -11.40 -0.95 -9.06
CA PRO A 174 -12.11 -2.22 -8.91
C PRO A 174 -11.34 -3.44 -9.43
N HIS A 175 -10.34 -3.24 -10.29
CA HIS A 175 -9.46 -4.33 -10.73
C HIS A 175 -8.57 -4.88 -9.63
N GLN A 176 -8.25 -4.05 -8.63
CA GLN A 176 -7.20 -4.34 -7.66
C GLN A 176 -7.79 -4.29 -6.25
N TYR A 177 -8.41 -5.39 -5.88
CA TYR A 177 -8.99 -5.58 -4.54
C TYR A 177 -7.87 -5.77 -3.48
N PRO A 178 -7.99 -5.15 -2.29
CA PRO A 178 -9.05 -4.26 -1.82
C PRO A 178 -8.82 -2.81 -2.27
N TRP A 179 -9.90 -2.08 -2.51
CA TRP A 179 -9.83 -0.68 -2.95
C TRP A 179 -10.84 0.24 -2.25
N ARG A 180 -11.60 -0.30 -1.29
CA ARG A 180 -12.53 0.43 -0.41
C ARG A 180 -12.28 0.04 1.05
N ILE A 181 -12.59 0.93 1.96
CA ILE A 181 -12.48 0.70 3.42
C ILE A 181 -13.25 -0.56 3.85
N SER A 182 -14.47 -0.73 3.31
CA SER A 182 -15.29 -1.92 3.60
C SER A 182 -14.66 -3.22 3.11
N ASP A 183 -14.08 -3.20 1.91
CA ASP A 183 -13.41 -4.35 1.30
C ASP A 183 -12.19 -4.77 2.14
N THR A 184 -11.38 -3.79 2.53
CA THR A 184 -10.19 -4.03 3.35
C THR A 184 -10.55 -4.59 4.70
N ARG A 185 -11.56 -4.02 5.37
CA ARG A 185 -12.06 -4.54 6.65
C ARG A 185 -12.51 -6.00 6.57
N GLU A 186 -13.28 -6.33 5.55
CA GLU A 186 -13.76 -7.70 5.33
C GLU A 186 -12.61 -8.66 5.02
N LEU A 187 -11.67 -8.22 4.18
CA LEU A 187 -10.48 -9.01 3.85
C LEU A 187 -9.65 -9.35 5.09
N LEU A 188 -9.34 -8.35 5.91
CA LEU A 188 -8.54 -8.52 7.13
C LEU A 188 -9.20 -9.51 8.10
N ARG A 189 -10.52 -9.39 8.32
CA ARG A 189 -11.29 -10.32 9.15
C ARG A 189 -11.19 -11.74 8.61
N ARG A 190 -11.53 -11.94 7.35
CA ARG A 190 -11.58 -13.26 6.73
C ARG A 190 -10.22 -13.95 6.76
N VAL A 191 -9.17 -13.27 6.28
CA VAL A 191 -7.84 -13.87 6.22
C VAL A 191 -7.31 -14.17 7.62
N THR A 192 -7.52 -13.26 8.60
CA THR A 192 -7.11 -13.49 9.98
C THR A 192 -7.82 -14.69 10.60
N GLN A 193 -9.14 -14.76 10.47
CA GLN A 193 -9.94 -15.85 11.05
C GLN A 193 -9.65 -17.19 10.38
N GLU A 194 -9.64 -17.24 9.05
CA GLU A 194 -9.45 -18.48 8.29
C GLU A 194 -8.01 -19.02 8.36
N SER A 195 -7.00 -18.15 8.48
CA SER A 195 -5.60 -18.57 8.65
C SER A 195 -5.22 -18.87 10.09
N GLY A 196 -5.93 -18.27 11.07
CA GLY A 196 -5.59 -18.32 12.49
C GLY A 196 -4.39 -17.46 12.88
N ARG A 197 -4.03 -16.48 12.06
CA ARG A 197 -2.91 -15.55 12.26
C ARG A 197 -3.31 -14.15 11.80
N ASN A 198 -2.87 -13.11 12.51
CA ASN A 198 -3.07 -11.73 12.09
C ASN A 198 -2.60 -11.51 10.65
N PHE A 199 -3.44 -10.83 9.88
CA PHE A 199 -3.15 -10.40 8.52
C PHE A 199 -3.44 -8.91 8.43
N TYR A 200 -2.56 -8.15 7.80
CA TYR A 200 -2.57 -6.70 7.76
C TYR A 200 -2.74 -6.17 6.34
N PHE A 201 -2.81 -4.86 6.21
CA PHE A 201 -2.74 -4.22 4.91
C PHE A 201 -1.63 -3.15 4.89
N THR A 202 -1.19 -2.78 3.72
CA THR A 202 -0.33 -1.62 3.49
C THR A 202 -1.20 -0.48 2.99
N GLU A 203 -1.21 0.62 3.73
CA GLU A 203 -1.88 1.86 3.34
C GLU A 203 -0.96 2.68 2.45
N ASP A 204 -1.42 3.11 1.26
CA ASP A 204 -0.74 4.13 0.47
C ASP A 204 -1.61 5.40 0.40
N VAL A 205 -1.11 6.50 0.92
CA VAL A 205 -1.82 7.78 0.98
C VAL A 205 -2.13 8.40 -0.39
N GLY A 206 -1.50 7.93 -1.46
CA GLY A 206 -1.75 8.35 -2.85
C GLY A 206 -2.81 7.54 -3.60
N HIS A 207 -3.30 6.44 -3.02
CA HIS A 207 -4.22 5.53 -3.70
C HIS A 207 -5.70 5.93 -3.60
N HIS A 208 -6.03 7.08 -3.02
CA HIS A 208 -7.41 7.54 -2.77
C HIS A 208 -7.90 8.48 -3.88
N GLN A 209 -8.08 7.95 -5.08
CA GLN A 209 -8.40 8.75 -6.25
C GLN A 209 -9.90 9.07 -6.34
N ARG A 210 -10.25 10.34 -6.28
CA ARG A 210 -11.63 10.84 -6.27
C ARG A 210 -12.42 10.51 -7.55
N LYS A 211 -11.75 10.26 -8.67
CA LYS A 211 -12.39 9.91 -9.95
C LYS A 211 -13.19 8.61 -9.93
N PHE A 212 -12.95 7.73 -8.95
CA PHE A 212 -13.69 6.48 -8.78
C PHE A 212 -14.88 6.59 -7.82
N GLN A 213 -15.11 7.78 -7.26
CA GLN A 213 -16.28 8.03 -6.43
C GLN A 213 -17.56 7.92 -7.24
N ARG A 214 -18.58 7.25 -6.66
CA ARG A 214 -19.93 7.18 -7.26
C ARG A 214 -20.47 8.60 -7.51
N PRO A 215 -20.82 8.97 -8.76
CA PRO A 215 -21.36 10.29 -9.07
C PRO A 215 -22.79 10.46 -8.55
N SER A 216 -23.18 11.69 -8.26
CA SER A 216 -24.54 12.13 -8.03
C SER A 216 -25.18 12.66 -9.34
N GLU A 217 -26.49 12.90 -9.35
CA GLU A 217 -27.19 13.46 -10.51
C GLU A 217 -26.56 14.79 -11.00
N GLY A 218 -26.20 15.67 -10.06
CA GLY A 218 -25.54 16.94 -10.39
C GLY A 218 -24.16 16.75 -11.02
N GLN A 219 -23.40 15.76 -10.59
CA GLN A 219 -22.11 15.42 -11.18
C GLN A 219 -22.26 14.77 -12.55
N TYR A 220 -23.30 13.96 -12.77
CA TYR A 220 -23.57 13.34 -14.06
C TYR A 220 -23.82 14.37 -15.16
N LEU A 221 -24.47 15.48 -14.85
CA LEU A 221 -24.73 16.55 -15.82
C LEU A 221 -23.45 17.22 -16.35
N THR A 222 -22.37 17.16 -15.57
CA THR A 222 -21.08 17.74 -15.93
C THR A 222 -20.02 16.70 -16.30
N THR A 223 -20.22 15.45 -15.88
CA THR A 223 -19.30 14.33 -16.08
C THR A 223 -20.05 13.17 -16.71
N PRO A 224 -19.57 12.59 -17.85
CA PRO A 224 -20.21 11.44 -18.45
C PRO A 224 -20.32 10.24 -17.51
N TYR A 225 -21.46 9.57 -17.51
CA TYR A 225 -21.65 8.30 -16.79
C TYR A 225 -21.30 7.10 -17.69
N PRO A 226 -20.79 6.05 -17.09
CA PRO A 226 -20.21 5.93 -15.76
C PRO A 226 -18.80 6.52 -15.74
N ASP A 227 -18.53 7.43 -14.83
CA ASP A 227 -17.19 7.94 -14.61
C ASP A 227 -16.40 6.96 -13.76
N LEU A 228 -16.01 5.88 -14.38
CA LEU A 228 -15.30 4.76 -13.81
C LEU A 228 -13.80 4.83 -14.19
N TRP A 229 -13.04 3.86 -13.73
CA TRP A 229 -11.68 3.58 -14.16
C TRP A 229 -11.51 3.44 -15.71
N LEU A 230 -12.61 3.25 -16.45
CA LEU A 230 -12.62 3.23 -17.91
C LEU A 230 -12.34 4.58 -18.57
N GLY A 231 -12.48 5.66 -17.81
CA GLY A 231 -12.42 7.03 -18.31
C GLY A 231 -13.73 7.52 -18.94
N SER A 232 -13.94 8.84 -18.91
CA SER A 232 -15.21 9.48 -19.25
C SER A 232 -15.75 9.12 -20.64
N ASP A 233 -14.91 9.15 -21.69
CA ASP A 233 -15.36 8.89 -23.06
C ASP A 233 -15.83 7.45 -23.27
N LYS A 234 -15.08 6.48 -22.76
CA LYS A 234 -15.42 5.06 -22.83
C LYS A 234 -16.66 4.75 -22.00
N ALA A 235 -16.75 5.32 -20.81
CA ALA A 235 -17.87 5.17 -19.92
C ALA A 235 -19.16 5.72 -20.54
N PHE A 236 -19.09 6.87 -21.17
CA PHE A 236 -20.22 7.48 -21.86
C PHE A 236 -20.68 6.66 -23.08
N ALA A 237 -19.76 6.12 -23.87
CA ALA A 237 -20.08 5.21 -24.97
C ALA A 237 -20.78 3.94 -24.47
N LEU A 238 -20.27 3.34 -23.38
CA LEU A 238 -20.87 2.15 -22.77
C LEU A 238 -22.31 2.42 -22.24
N ALA A 239 -22.51 3.57 -21.59
CA ALA A 239 -23.85 3.97 -21.12
C ALA A 239 -24.84 4.11 -22.27
N ARG A 240 -24.43 4.68 -23.41
CA ARG A 240 -25.24 4.80 -24.61
C ARG A 240 -25.54 3.45 -25.24
N GLU A 241 -24.60 2.55 -25.32
CA GLU A 241 -24.81 1.18 -25.82
C GLU A 241 -25.81 0.41 -24.97
N ARG A 242 -25.86 0.64 -23.67
CA ARG A 242 -26.81 0.06 -22.73
C ARG A 242 -28.19 0.76 -22.79
N GLY A 243 -28.32 1.86 -23.52
CA GLY A 243 -29.54 2.67 -23.53
C GLY A 243 -29.80 3.46 -22.25
N ILE A 244 -28.75 3.70 -21.44
CA ILE A 244 -28.82 4.46 -20.19
C ILE A 244 -28.64 5.94 -20.51
N SER A 245 -29.73 6.73 -20.43
CA SER A 245 -29.71 8.15 -20.79
C SER A 245 -30.30 9.08 -19.75
N ALA A 246 -31.04 8.55 -18.77
CA ALA A 246 -31.69 9.31 -17.71
C ALA A 246 -31.19 8.90 -16.34
N TRP A 247 -31.07 9.87 -15.41
CA TRP A 247 -30.50 9.64 -14.07
C TRP A 247 -31.12 8.44 -13.32
N PRO A 248 -32.43 8.22 -13.22
CA PRO A 248 -32.96 7.07 -12.51
C PRO A 248 -32.48 5.72 -13.04
N ALA A 249 -32.32 5.60 -14.37
CA ALA A 249 -31.80 4.36 -14.97
C ALA A 249 -30.30 4.20 -14.73
N ILE A 250 -29.55 5.29 -14.69
CA ILE A 250 -28.12 5.31 -14.33
C ILE A 250 -27.93 4.90 -12.88
N GLU A 251 -28.71 5.47 -11.96
CA GLU A 251 -28.67 5.12 -10.54
C GLU A 251 -29.00 3.64 -10.31
N GLU A 252 -30.02 3.12 -10.98
CA GLU A 252 -30.35 1.69 -10.94
C GLU A 252 -29.22 0.81 -11.49
N ASP A 253 -28.52 1.21 -12.53
CA ASP A 253 -27.37 0.47 -13.07
C ASP A 253 -26.18 0.50 -12.08
N MET A 254 -25.93 1.63 -11.43
CA MET A 254 -24.91 1.73 -10.38
C MET A 254 -25.23 0.81 -9.19
N ASP A 255 -26.49 0.75 -8.77
CA ASP A 255 -26.94 -0.12 -7.68
C ASP A 255 -26.79 -1.62 -8.00
N LYS A 256 -26.92 -1.97 -9.30
CA LYS A 256 -26.67 -3.34 -9.76
C LYS A 256 -25.20 -3.71 -9.85
N ASN A 257 -24.30 -2.73 -9.86
CA ASN A 257 -22.86 -2.93 -10.02
C ASN A 257 -22.05 -2.22 -8.91
N PRO A 258 -22.39 -2.45 -7.63
CA PRO A 258 -21.76 -1.71 -6.50
C PRO A 258 -20.25 -1.91 -6.40
N GLN A 259 -19.70 -3.01 -6.93
CA GLN A 259 -18.27 -3.32 -6.95
C GLN A 259 -17.45 -2.33 -7.78
N LEU A 260 -18.09 -1.49 -8.60
CA LEU A 260 -17.39 -0.55 -9.49
C LEU A 260 -17.26 0.87 -8.90
N PHE A 261 -17.82 1.13 -7.73
CA PHE A 261 -17.89 2.48 -7.19
C PHE A 261 -17.37 2.55 -5.75
N ALA A 262 -16.62 3.62 -5.48
CA ALA A 262 -16.21 4.03 -4.15
C ALA A 262 -17.19 5.05 -3.54
N SER A 263 -17.19 5.18 -2.24
CA SER A 263 -17.82 6.27 -1.50
C SER A 263 -16.87 7.46 -1.36
N ALA A 264 -17.39 8.62 -0.90
CA ALA A 264 -16.55 9.78 -0.61
C ALA A 264 -15.46 9.47 0.45
N LYS A 265 -15.75 8.58 1.41
CA LYS A 265 -14.79 8.16 2.42
C LYS A 265 -13.63 7.35 1.84
N ASP A 266 -13.93 6.51 0.86
CA ASP A 266 -12.90 5.70 0.21
C ASP A 266 -11.93 6.56 -0.60
N CYS A 267 -12.30 7.80 -0.93
CA CYS A 267 -11.51 8.75 -1.69
C CYS A 267 -10.77 9.77 -0.80
N ASP A 268 -10.53 9.44 0.46
CA ASP A 268 -9.87 10.32 1.44
C ASP A 268 -8.90 9.49 2.30
N CYS A 269 -7.59 9.72 2.13
CA CYS A 269 -6.55 9.01 2.86
C CYS A 269 -6.67 9.16 4.38
N TYR A 270 -7.13 10.32 4.86
CA TYR A 270 -7.32 10.53 6.29
C TYR A 270 -8.49 9.76 6.87
N GLN A 271 -9.52 9.46 6.06
CA GLN A 271 -10.59 8.54 6.44
C GLN A 271 -10.08 7.10 6.56
N TRP A 272 -9.26 6.65 5.60
CA TRP A 272 -8.63 5.33 5.67
C TRP A 272 -7.74 5.20 6.91
N LEU A 273 -6.83 6.13 7.11
CA LEU A 273 -5.97 6.15 8.29
C LEU A 273 -6.76 6.16 9.60
N SER A 274 -7.85 6.94 9.68
CA SER A 274 -8.66 7.01 10.90
C SER A 274 -9.55 5.79 11.13
N GLU A 275 -9.86 5.04 10.08
CA GLU A 275 -10.69 3.83 10.19
C GLU A 275 -9.87 2.55 10.34
N LEU A 276 -8.73 2.45 9.65
CA LEU A 276 -7.96 1.21 9.51
C LEU A 276 -6.46 1.36 9.79
N GLY A 277 -5.93 2.56 9.96
CA GLY A 277 -4.49 2.79 10.10
C GLY A 277 -3.81 1.95 11.19
N CYS A 278 -4.53 1.61 12.27
CA CYS A 278 -4.02 0.73 13.32
C CYS A 278 -3.77 -0.74 12.88
N TYR A 279 -4.20 -1.10 11.67
CA TYR A 279 -3.98 -2.41 11.06
C TYR A 279 -3.03 -2.35 9.85
N SER A 280 -2.26 -1.27 9.73
CA SER A 280 -1.29 -1.05 8.67
C SER A 280 0.11 -0.88 9.27
N PRO A 281 0.91 -1.96 9.33
CA PRO A 281 2.28 -1.86 9.86
C PRO A 281 3.19 -1.02 8.97
N ILE A 282 2.88 -0.94 7.68
CA ILE A 282 3.57 -0.14 6.67
C ILE A 282 2.58 0.87 6.09
N ILE A 283 2.95 2.14 6.09
CA ILE A 283 2.17 3.21 5.46
C ILE A 283 3.06 3.89 4.44
N HIS A 284 2.73 3.74 3.17
CA HIS A 284 3.42 4.41 2.07
C HIS A 284 3.06 5.89 2.02
N LEU A 285 4.07 6.71 1.95
CA LEU A 285 3.99 8.15 1.93
C LEU A 285 4.51 8.67 0.60
N GLN A 286 3.64 9.34 -0.12
CA GLN A 286 3.94 10.12 -1.30
C GLN A 286 3.17 11.44 -1.27
N GLN A 287 3.68 12.48 -1.90
CA GLN A 287 2.87 13.69 -2.05
C GLN A 287 1.91 13.52 -3.23
N THR A 288 0.66 13.93 -3.05
CA THR A 288 -0.40 13.81 -4.06
C THR A 288 -1.37 14.97 -3.97
N ASP A 289 -2.08 15.23 -5.07
CA ASP A 289 -3.22 16.16 -5.14
C ASP A 289 -4.58 15.46 -4.84
N GLY A 290 -4.55 14.15 -4.55
CA GLY A 290 -5.74 13.32 -4.36
C GLY A 290 -6.40 12.86 -5.66
N GLN A 291 -5.78 13.07 -6.82
CA GLN A 291 -6.27 12.62 -8.13
C GLN A 291 -5.36 11.57 -8.78
N THR A 292 -4.08 11.57 -8.37
CA THR A 292 -3.06 10.72 -8.96
C THR A 292 -2.18 10.10 -7.89
N SER A 293 -1.73 8.86 -8.11
CA SER A 293 -0.63 8.23 -7.40
C SER A 293 0.62 8.36 -8.29
N ALA A 294 1.44 9.35 -8.00
CA ALA A 294 2.61 9.70 -8.81
C ALA A 294 3.94 9.57 -8.05
N HIS A 295 3.88 9.08 -6.81
CA HIS A 295 5.02 8.90 -5.91
C HIS A 295 5.92 10.16 -5.85
N THR A 296 5.25 11.32 -5.75
CA THR A 296 5.90 12.63 -5.79
C THR A 296 6.61 12.90 -4.47
N PRO A 297 7.86 13.43 -4.49
CA PRO A 297 8.60 13.77 -3.27
C PRO A 297 7.98 14.95 -2.52
N PHE A 298 8.31 15.05 -1.22
CA PHE A 298 7.87 16.12 -0.32
C PHE A 298 8.85 17.30 -0.34
N THR A 299 8.78 18.09 -1.41
CA THR A 299 9.58 19.32 -1.55
C THR A 299 8.76 20.55 -1.23
N ALA A 300 9.40 21.70 -1.00
CA ALA A 300 8.69 22.96 -0.83
C ALA A 300 7.70 23.24 -1.98
N LYS A 301 8.06 22.86 -3.21
CA LYS A 301 7.22 23.02 -4.39
C LYS A 301 5.99 22.10 -4.37
N THR A 302 6.17 20.84 -4.03
CA THR A 302 5.10 19.84 -4.07
C THR A 302 4.18 19.97 -2.85
N ASN A 303 4.71 20.30 -1.69
CA ASN A 303 3.93 20.57 -0.48
C ASN A 303 3.00 21.79 -0.62
N ALA A 304 3.31 22.73 -1.52
CA ALA A 304 2.46 23.91 -1.77
C ALA A 304 1.08 23.56 -2.35
N TRP A 305 0.94 22.42 -3.03
CA TRP A 305 -0.33 21.94 -3.62
C TRP A 305 -0.75 20.58 -3.09
N GLY A 306 0.15 19.87 -2.46
CA GLY A 306 -0.08 18.51 -1.99
C GLY A 306 -1.01 18.46 -0.78
N ILE A 307 -1.70 17.33 -0.63
CA ILE A 307 -2.66 17.13 0.45
C ILE A 307 -2.09 16.38 1.65
N VAL A 308 -0.94 15.68 1.50
CA VAL A 308 -0.35 14.87 2.56
C VAL A 308 0.51 15.74 3.48
N ASN A 309 0.15 15.72 4.76
CA ASN A 309 0.79 16.53 5.78
C ASN A 309 1.06 15.68 7.04
N PRO A 310 2.25 15.72 7.64
CA PRO A 310 2.63 14.87 8.76
C PRO A 310 1.68 14.96 9.96
N TYR A 311 1.30 16.16 10.37
CA TYR A 311 0.37 16.33 11.49
C TYR A 311 -0.98 15.65 11.23
N LYS A 312 -1.53 15.81 10.02
CA LYS A 312 -2.82 15.20 9.67
C LYS A 312 -2.72 13.68 9.57
N VAL A 313 -1.63 13.15 9.00
CA VAL A 313 -1.38 11.70 8.93
C VAL A 313 -1.31 11.11 10.34
N LEU A 314 -0.47 11.66 11.21
CA LEU A 314 -0.32 11.16 12.58
C LEU A 314 -1.62 11.33 13.40
N SER A 315 -2.36 12.44 13.21
CA SER A 315 -3.64 12.67 13.88
C SER A 315 -4.72 11.67 13.43
N ALA A 316 -4.81 11.41 12.13
CA ALA A 316 -5.74 10.43 11.59
C ALA A 316 -5.36 9.01 12.05
N LEU A 317 -4.07 8.69 12.03
CA LEU A 317 -3.58 7.42 12.55
C LEU A 317 -3.94 7.23 14.02
N LYS A 318 -3.71 8.27 14.86
CA LYS A 318 -4.09 8.22 16.27
C LYS A 318 -5.59 7.95 16.43
N ALA A 319 -6.44 8.57 15.62
CA ALA A 319 -7.88 8.37 15.69
C ALA A 319 -8.28 6.89 15.48
N SER A 320 -7.52 6.11 14.70
CA SER A 320 -7.78 4.67 14.56
C SER A 320 -7.54 3.88 15.85
N TYR A 321 -6.56 4.29 16.65
CA TYR A 321 -6.28 3.69 17.97
C TYR A 321 -7.28 4.11 19.04
N ASP A 322 -7.88 5.29 18.91
CA ASP A 322 -8.92 5.79 19.83
C ASP A 322 -10.27 5.10 19.61
N ARG A 323 -10.46 4.36 18.52
CA ARG A 323 -11.70 3.62 18.25
C ARG A 323 -11.82 2.42 19.19
N PRO A 324 -13.04 1.92 19.45
CA PRO A 324 -13.21 0.64 20.15
C PRO A 324 -12.46 -0.51 19.46
N ILE A 325 -11.95 -1.45 20.25
CA ILE A 325 -11.35 -2.68 19.71
C ILE A 325 -12.45 -3.51 19.03
N ASP A 326 -12.21 -3.95 17.82
CA ASP A 326 -13.05 -4.88 17.08
C ASP A 326 -12.44 -6.29 17.23
N PRO A 327 -13.08 -7.22 17.95
CA PRO A 327 -12.48 -8.53 18.24
C PRO A 327 -12.37 -9.44 17.02
N ASP A 328 -13.04 -9.09 15.93
CA ASP A 328 -13.00 -9.85 14.68
C ASP A 328 -11.86 -9.40 13.74
N MET A 329 -11.21 -8.29 14.06
CA MET A 329 -10.07 -7.75 13.33
C MET A 329 -8.74 -8.32 13.85
N PRO A 330 -7.64 -8.23 13.10
CA PRO A 330 -6.31 -8.52 13.63
C PRO A 330 -5.96 -7.64 14.83
N ASP A 331 -4.95 -8.05 15.60
CA ASP A 331 -4.40 -7.19 16.66
C ASP A 331 -3.87 -5.89 16.06
N ARG A 332 -3.99 -4.79 16.82
CA ARG A 332 -3.45 -3.50 16.38
C ARG A 332 -1.92 -3.53 16.36
N CYS A 333 -1.34 -2.88 15.36
CA CYS A 333 0.10 -2.77 15.22
C CYS A 333 0.72 -2.05 16.43
N THR A 334 1.83 -2.57 16.95
CA THR A 334 2.63 -1.95 18.02
C THR A 334 3.72 -1.05 17.47
N ASP A 335 4.10 -1.29 16.23
CA ASP A 335 5.10 -0.54 15.47
C ASP A 335 4.53 -0.20 14.10
N ILE A 336 4.68 1.05 13.68
CA ILE A 336 4.26 1.52 12.36
C ILE A 336 5.42 2.20 11.67
N TYR A 337 5.66 1.78 10.45
CA TYR A 337 6.70 2.28 9.58
C TYR A 337 6.08 3.21 8.54
N LEU A 338 6.36 4.50 8.65
CA LEU A 338 5.98 5.51 7.68
C LEU A 338 7.04 5.54 6.59
N THR A 339 6.73 4.95 5.45
CA THR A 339 7.66 4.64 4.38
C THR A 339 7.60 5.67 3.26
N LEU A 340 8.69 6.41 3.03
CA LEU A 340 8.80 7.30 1.89
C LEU A 340 8.98 6.46 0.61
N GLU A 341 7.88 6.30 -0.13
CA GLU A 341 7.83 5.59 -1.42
C GLU A 341 7.81 6.61 -2.56
N LEU A 342 9.01 6.96 -3.03
CA LEU A 342 9.23 8.01 -4.02
C LEU A 342 9.82 7.42 -5.29
N TYR A 343 9.34 7.87 -6.46
CA TYR A 343 9.87 7.38 -7.72
C TYR A 343 10.74 8.41 -8.41
N SER A 344 11.94 8.00 -8.81
CA SER A 344 12.76 8.74 -9.75
C SER A 344 12.41 8.34 -11.18
N GLY A 345 12.41 9.30 -12.11
CA GLY A 345 12.30 8.97 -13.52
C GLY A 345 13.56 8.24 -14.02
N THR A 346 13.41 7.25 -14.91
CA THR A 346 14.56 6.51 -15.49
C THR A 346 15.57 7.41 -16.21
N ALA A 347 15.15 8.59 -16.63
CA ALA A 347 15.95 9.61 -17.32
C ALA A 347 16.12 10.89 -16.49
N SER A 348 15.78 10.87 -15.20
CA SER A 348 15.98 12.03 -14.33
C SER A 348 17.46 12.23 -13.99
N ILE A 349 17.79 13.45 -13.61
CA ILE A 349 19.15 13.84 -13.20
C ILE A 349 19.28 13.50 -11.72
N ILE A 350 20.19 12.58 -11.38
CA ILE A 350 20.29 12.03 -10.02
C ILE A 350 20.59 13.10 -8.96
N GLU A 351 21.34 14.13 -9.30
CA GLU A 351 21.63 15.23 -8.39
C GLU A 351 20.38 16.02 -8.00
N GLN A 352 19.41 16.11 -8.93
CA GLN A 352 18.12 16.76 -8.66
C GLN A 352 17.20 15.85 -7.85
N ASP A 353 17.17 14.55 -8.17
CA ASP A 353 16.44 13.56 -7.39
C ASP A 353 16.97 13.54 -5.94
N TRP A 354 18.29 13.56 -5.77
CA TRP A 354 18.91 13.54 -4.45
C TRP A 354 18.50 14.73 -3.58
N VAL A 355 18.48 15.93 -4.15
CA VAL A 355 17.97 17.13 -3.43
C VAL A 355 16.51 16.93 -2.99
N ALA A 356 15.67 16.36 -3.86
CA ALA A 356 14.28 16.11 -3.52
C ALA A 356 14.13 15.00 -2.45
N PHE A 357 15.05 14.03 -2.42
CA PHE A 357 15.08 12.99 -1.37
C PHE A 357 15.49 13.59 -0.02
N GLU A 358 16.53 14.42 0.01
CA GLU A 358 16.94 15.13 1.23
C GLU A 358 15.83 16.06 1.76
N GLU A 359 15.16 16.81 0.88
CA GLU A 359 14.01 17.64 1.27
C GLU A 359 12.89 16.79 1.87
N SER A 360 12.58 15.64 1.27
CA SER A 360 11.53 14.73 1.74
C SER A 360 11.86 14.10 3.09
N ALA A 361 13.09 13.62 3.26
CA ALA A 361 13.57 13.05 4.50
C ALA A 361 13.53 14.09 5.63
N ASN A 362 14.05 15.31 5.39
CA ASN A 362 14.04 16.39 6.36
C ASN A 362 12.62 16.82 6.74
N TYR A 363 11.72 16.96 5.77
CA TYR A 363 10.31 17.32 6.01
C TYR A 363 9.61 16.36 6.98
N TRP A 364 9.85 15.06 6.84
CA TRP A 364 9.29 14.07 7.74
C TRP A 364 10.07 13.93 9.04
N ARG A 365 11.39 14.14 9.04
CA ARG A 365 12.22 14.16 10.28
C ARG A 365 11.88 15.36 11.19
N ASP A 366 11.40 16.47 10.65
CA ASP A 366 10.87 17.58 11.47
C ASP A 366 9.67 17.12 12.31
N ALA A 367 8.84 16.20 11.81
CA ALA A 367 7.71 15.64 12.55
C ALA A 367 8.08 14.38 13.36
N ILE A 368 9.05 13.59 12.91
CA ILE A 368 9.49 12.33 13.52
C ILE A 368 11.01 12.44 13.76
N PRO A 369 11.45 13.19 14.78
CA PRO A 369 12.88 13.45 14.99
C PRO A 369 13.69 12.21 15.37
N GLU A 370 13.04 11.22 15.98
CA GLU A 370 13.66 9.97 16.41
C GLU A 370 12.72 8.79 16.11
N ASP A 371 13.30 7.68 15.65
CA ASP A 371 12.57 6.44 15.40
C ASP A 371 12.18 5.75 16.72
N GLY A 372 10.97 5.19 16.76
CA GLY A 372 10.47 4.44 17.92
C GLY A 372 9.81 5.29 19.00
N LEU A 373 9.58 6.58 18.75
CA LEU A 373 8.78 7.40 19.66
C LEU A 373 7.30 7.02 19.58
N PRO A 374 6.59 7.01 20.73
CA PRO A 374 5.13 6.81 20.75
C PRO A 374 4.39 7.89 19.97
N LEU A 375 3.32 7.49 19.28
CA LEU A 375 2.52 8.37 18.42
C LEU A 375 1.93 9.57 19.16
N ASP A 376 1.48 9.40 20.40
CA ASP A 376 0.93 10.47 21.24
C ASP A 376 2.01 11.47 21.69
N GLU A 377 3.23 11.01 21.94
CA GLU A 377 4.36 11.90 22.24
C GLU A 377 4.78 12.75 21.03
N LEU A 378 4.75 12.16 19.83
CA LEU A 378 5.02 12.91 18.59
C LEU A 378 3.98 14.01 18.39
N LEU A 379 2.69 13.65 18.49
CA LEU A 379 1.60 14.62 18.31
C LEU A 379 1.59 15.73 19.35
N ALA A 380 2.03 15.46 20.58
CA ALA A 380 2.13 16.49 21.62
C ALA A 380 3.18 17.58 21.30
N LYS A 381 4.12 17.30 20.41
CA LYS A 381 5.20 18.23 19.99
C LYS A 381 4.87 18.99 18.69
N LEU A 382 3.90 18.51 17.92
CA LEU A 382 3.51 19.08 16.65
C LEU A 382 2.38 20.10 16.82
N SER A 383 2.39 21.16 16.00
CA SER A 383 1.27 22.08 15.89
C SER A 383 0.40 21.77 14.66
N PRO A 384 -0.89 22.13 14.66
CA PRO A 384 -1.77 21.96 13.50
C PRO A 384 -1.32 22.74 12.25
N GLU A 385 -0.44 23.71 12.41
CA GLU A 385 0.10 24.57 11.35
C GLU A 385 1.45 24.06 10.80
N ALA A 386 1.95 22.96 11.33
CA ALA A 386 3.24 22.35 10.95
C ALA A 386 3.14 21.51 9.67
#